data_08ff86ba3ed8f48f03af0bb3314835e3
#
_entry.id   08ff86ba3ed8f48f03af0bb3314835e3
#
_cell.length_a   1.000
_cell.length_b   1.000
_cell.length_c   1.000
_cell.angle_alpha   90.00
_cell.angle_beta   90.00
_cell.angle_gamma   90.00
#
_symmetry.space_group_name_H-M   'P 1'
#
loop_
_entity.id
_entity.type
_entity.pdbx_description
1 polymer ?
#
loop_
_entity_poly.entity_id
_entity_poly.type
_entity_poly.pdbx_seq_one_letter_code
_entity_poly.pdbx_strand_id
1 'polypeptide(L)'
;FFLAEEIASARFAIETGEDVAMGIQLFSATLDTLAWVILLLLFELETAVIPDDRLKGGLRYGIHGVRMLCTLAIVMAFLGYFGEWQTLLPSEPLIGEACARVSEGWSVMLKLDDFVPLTAENCAQFGGDTRLVAGLEQVLASPAGLLEGQRLALVDVINSAAWILVVILLEIEVRVLTRWGAA
;
A
#
# COMPACT_ATOMS: atom_id res chain seq x y z
N PHE A 1 -6.52 -9.38 10.56
CA PHE A 1 -6.28 -8.12 11.26
C PHE A 1 -6.32 -6.97 10.25
N PHE A 2 -5.46 -6.94 9.25
CA PHE A 2 -5.41 -5.90 8.21
C PHE A 2 -6.74 -5.69 7.45
N LEU A 3 -7.39 -6.75 7.01
CA LEU A 3 -8.66 -6.64 6.29
C LEU A 3 -9.77 -5.92 7.07
N ALA A 4 -9.79 -6.05 8.40
CA ALA A 4 -10.78 -5.38 9.23
C ALA A 4 -10.52 -3.87 9.35
N GLU A 5 -9.26 -3.47 9.41
CA GLU A 5 -8.82 -2.07 9.41
C GLU A 5 -9.07 -1.43 8.04
N GLU A 6 -8.72 -2.12 6.96
CA GLU A 6 -8.97 -1.66 5.59
C GLU A 6 -10.47 -1.52 5.28
N ILE A 7 -11.33 -2.43 5.78
CA ILE A 7 -12.79 -2.30 5.64
C ILE A 7 -13.32 -1.09 6.42
N ALA A 8 -12.77 -0.80 7.60
CA ALA A 8 -13.17 0.37 8.38
C ALA A 8 -12.78 1.67 7.66
N SER A 9 -11.56 1.75 7.12
CA SER A 9 -11.08 2.88 6.33
C SER A 9 -11.84 3.06 5.02
N ALA A 10 -12.16 1.95 4.33
CA ALA A 10 -12.96 1.97 3.11
C ALA A 10 -14.41 2.45 3.35
N ARG A 11 -15.03 2.10 4.48
CA ARG A 11 -16.35 2.63 4.83
C ARG A 11 -16.32 4.14 5.04
N PHE A 12 -15.28 4.63 5.70
CA PHE A 12 -15.11 6.07 5.91
C PHE A 12 -14.92 6.82 4.58
N ALA A 13 -14.10 6.29 3.67
CA ALA A 13 -13.87 6.87 2.34
C ALA A 13 -15.14 6.86 1.46
N ILE A 14 -15.95 5.80 1.53
CA ILE A 14 -17.24 5.72 0.79
C ILE A 14 -18.25 6.77 1.32
N GLU A 15 -18.28 6.99 2.63
CA GLU A 15 -19.16 8.00 3.23
C GLU A 15 -18.74 9.44 2.85
N THR A 16 -17.46 9.67 2.57
CA THR A 16 -16.92 10.97 2.14
C THR A 16 -16.98 11.20 0.63
N GLY A 17 -17.37 10.19 -0.17
CA GLY A 17 -17.61 10.33 -1.61
C GLY A 17 -16.32 10.35 -2.47
N GLU A 18 -15.24 9.78 -1.98
CA GLU A 18 -13.95 9.75 -2.67
C GLU A 18 -13.86 8.69 -3.78
N ASP A 19 -12.99 8.96 -4.77
CA ASP A 19 -12.86 8.21 -6.01
C ASP A 19 -12.35 6.77 -5.84
N VAL A 20 -12.70 5.90 -6.82
CA VAL A 20 -12.30 4.48 -6.92
C VAL A 20 -10.77 4.28 -6.85
N ALA A 21 -9.96 5.27 -7.23
CA ALA A 21 -8.50 5.22 -7.15
C ALA A 21 -8.01 5.11 -5.69
N MET A 22 -8.68 5.77 -4.76
CA MET A 22 -8.40 5.68 -3.33
C MET A 22 -8.79 4.30 -2.77
N GLY A 23 -9.83 3.65 -3.31
CA GLY A 23 -10.18 2.28 -2.94
C GLY A 23 -9.07 1.27 -3.18
N ILE A 24 -8.26 1.44 -4.26
CA ILE A 24 -7.12 0.57 -4.56
C ILE A 24 -5.99 0.79 -3.55
N GLN A 25 -5.76 2.01 -3.10
CA GLN A 25 -4.76 2.31 -2.07
C GLN A 25 -5.16 1.73 -0.72
N LEU A 26 -6.43 1.80 -0.35
CA LEU A 26 -6.97 1.27 0.91
C LEU A 26 -6.83 -0.25 1.04
N PHE A 27 -6.86 -1.00 -0.09
CA PHE A 27 -6.71 -2.46 -0.09
C PHE A 27 -5.32 -2.93 -0.55
N SER A 28 -4.35 -2.02 -0.65
CA SER A 28 -3.02 -2.35 -1.17
C SER A 28 -2.31 -3.41 -0.33
N ALA A 29 -2.35 -3.32 0.99
CA ALA A 29 -1.70 -4.27 1.90
C ALA A 29 -2.33 -5.67 1.85
N THR A 30 -3.67 -5.77 1.82
CA THR A 30 -4.37 -7.06 1.69
C THR A 30 -4.13 -7.68 0.32
N LEU A 31 -4.19 -6.89 -0.77
CA LEU A 31 -3.93 -7.38 -2.12
C LEU A 31 -2.49 -7.86 -2.29
N ASP A 32 -1.52 -7.11 -1.77
CA ASP A 32 -0.11 -7.46 -1.78
C ASP A 32 0.13 -8.79 -1.05
N THR A 33 -0.34 -8.90 0.19
CA THR A 33 -0.20 -10.12 1.00
C THR A 33 -0.87 -11.32 0.34
N LEU A 34 -2.08 -11.17 -0.20
CA LEU A 34 -2.80 -12.25 -0.88
C LEU A 34 -2.07 -12.71 -2.15
N ALA A 35 -1.60 -11.76 -2.96
CA ALA A 35 -0.84 -12.05 -4.17
C ALA A 35 0.45 -12.82 -3.86
N TRP A 36 1.15 -12.43 -2.78
CA TRP A 36 2.33 -13.13 -2.29
C TRP A 36 2.04 -14.56 -1.86
N VAL A 37 1.03 -14.78 -1.04
CA VAL A 37 0.63 -16.13 -0.60
C VAL A 37 0.31 -17.02 -1.81
N ILE A 38 -0.44 -16.50 -2.77
CA ILE A 38 -0.77 -17.23 -3.99
C ILE A 38 0.49 -17.55 -4.80
N LEU A 39 1.42 -16.60 -4.97
CA LEU A 39 2.68 -16.82 -5.69
C LEU A 39 3.52 -17.92 -5.02
N LEU A 40 3.68 -17.88 -3.71
CA LEU A 40 4.42 -18.90 -2.96
C LEU A 40 3.79 -20.27 -3.09
N LEU A 41 2.45 -20.37 -3.00
CA LEU A 41 1.72 -21.61 -3.19
C LEU A 41 1.86 -22.14 -4.63
N LEU A 42 1.86 -21.26 -5.63
CA LEU A 42 2.09 -21.67 -7.03
C LEU A 42 3.52 -22.18 -7.23
N PHE A 43 4.51 -21.54 -6.60
CA PHE A 43 5.89 -22.01 -6.63
C PHE A 43 6.04 -23.39 -6.01
N GLU A 44 5.49 -23.59 -4.83
CA GLU A 44 5.49 -24.89 -4.14
C GLU A 44 4.77 -25.95 -4.97
N LEU A 45 3.61 -25.60 -5.54
CA LEU A 45 2.83 -26.49 -6.39
C LEU A 45 3.62 -26.94 -7.63
N GLU A 46 4.32 -26.01 -8.29
CA GLU A 46 5.09 -26.27 -9.51
C GLU A 46 6.37 -27.06 -9.24
N THR A 47 7.03 -26.81 -8.11
CA THR A 47 8.34 -27.42 -7.81
C THR A 47 8.24 -28.73 -7.04
N ALA A 48 7.27 -28.89 -6.13
CA ALA A 48 7.19 -30.02 -5.24
C ALA A 48 6.04 -30.97 -5.52
N VAL A 49 4.94 -30.52 -6.14
CA VAL A 49 3.70 -31.31 -6.22
C VAL A 49 3.40 -31.79 -7.63
N ILE A 50 3.63 -30.98 -8.65
CA ILE A 50 3.27 -31.31 -10.03
C ILE A 50 4.49 -31.88 -10.78
N PRO A 51 4.44 -33.18 -11.23
CA PRO A 51 5.49 -33.69 -12.09
C PRO A 51 5.52 -32.97 -13.44
N ASP A 52 6.71 -32.78 -14.00
CA ASP A 52 6.94 -32.08 -15.29
C ASP A 52 6.08 -32.62 -16.44
N ASP A 53 5.77 -33.94 -16.40
CA ASP A 53 4.93 -34.61 -17.40
C ASP A 53 3.49 -34.09 -17.46
N ARG A 54 2.98 -33.59 -16.34
CA ARG A 54 1.61 -33.04 -16.20
C ARG A 54 1.55 -31.54 -16.43
N LEU A 55 2.68 -30.83 -16.37
CA LEU A 55 2.80 -29.39 -16.61
C LEU A 55 2.73 -29.06 -18.12
N LYS A 56 1.69 -29.58 -18.81
CA LYS A 56 1.51 -29.39 -20.26
C LYS A 56 0.13 -28.81 -20.56
N GLY A 57 0.04 -28.11 -21.70
CA GLY A 57 -1.23 -27.60 -22.20
C GLY A 57 -1.88 -26.53 -21.30
N GLY A 58 -3.19 -26.70 -21.05
CA GLY A 58 -4.02 -25.70 -20.35
C GLY A 58 -3.58 -25.42 -18.90
N LEU A 59 -3.07 -26.44 -18.18
CA LEU A 59 -2.61 -26.25 -16.80
C LEU A 59 -1.43 -25.30 -16.72
N ARG A 60 -0.45 -25.45 -17.62
CA ARG A 60 0.70 -24.53 -17.70
C ARG A 60 0.27 -23.10 -17.98
N TYR A 61 -0.64 -22.90 -18.93
CA TYR A 61 -1.18 -21.56 -19.22
C TYR A 61 -1.97 -20.98 -18.05
N GLY A 62 -2.72 -21.81 -17.33
CA GLY A 62 -3.46 -21.39 -16.13
C GLY A 62 -2.53 -20.90 -15.03
N ILE A 63 -1.47 -21.66 -14.69
CA ILE A 63 -0.47 -21.28 -13.69
C ILE A 63 0.23 -19.96 -14.08
N HIS A 64 0.65 -19.84 -15.34
CA HIS A 64 1.28 -18.62 -15.82
C HIS A 64 0.33 -17.41 -15.78
N GLY A 65 -0.95 -17.61 -16.10
CA GLY A 65 -1.97 -16.56 -16.03
C GLY A 65 -2.16 -16.05 -14.60
N VAL A 66 -2.32 -16.96 -13.63
CA VAL A 66 -2.45 -16.57 -12.22
C VAL A 66 -1.17 -15.88 -11.71
N ARG A 67 0.01 -16.40 -12.07
CA ARG A 67 1.29 -15.78 -11.73
C ARG A 67 1.40 -14.35 -12.25
N MET A 68 1.03 -14.11 -13.52
CA MET A 68 0.99 -12.76 -14.10
C MET A 68 0.04 -11.83 -13.35
N LEU A 69 -1.16 -12.31 -12.99
CA LEU A 69 -2.12 -11.51 -12.23
C LEU A 69 -1.59 -11.14 -10.85
N CYS A 70 -0.99 -12.08 -10.13
CA CYS A 70 -0.37 -11.81 -8.83
C CYS A 70 0.79 -10.82 -8.95
N THR A 71 1.67 -10.99 -9.95
CA THR A 71 2.77 -10.03 -10.19
C THR A 71 2.23 -8.64 -10.50
N LEU A 72 1.17 -8.53 -11.29
CA LEU A 72 0.53 -7.25 -11.58
C LEU A 72 -0.06 -6.62 -10.30
N ALA A 73 -0.71 -7.41 -9.45
CA ALA A 73 -1.26 -6.94 -8.18
C ALA A 73 -0.16 -6.38 -7.26
N ILE A 74 0.98 -7.06 -7.14
CA ILE A 74 2.14 -6.61 -6.36
C ILE A 74 2.71 -5.30 -6.92
N VAL A 75 2.82 -5.17 -8.25
CA VAL A 75 3.28 -3.91 -8.87
C VAL A 75 2.29 -2.78 -8.61
N MET A 76 0.99 -3.05 -8.68
CA MET A 76 -0.04 -2.04 -8.36
C MET A 76 0.01 -1.62 -6.90
N ALA A 77 0.20 -2.56 -5.97
CA ALA A 77 0.39 -2.25 -4.56
C ALA A 77 1.64 -1.37 -4.33
N PHE A 78 2.76 -1.71 -4.97
CA PHE A 78 3.97 -0.87 -4.92
C PHE A 78 3.71 0.56 -5.39
N LEU A 79 2.98 0.73 -6.49
CA LEU A 79 2.62 2.07 -6.99
C LEU A 79 1.71 2.81 -6.00
N GLY A 80 0.84 2.09 -5.28
CA GLY A 80 0.03 2.64 -4.19
C GLY A 80 0.89 3.20 -3.05
N TYR A 81 1.80 2.39 -2.50
CA TYR A 81 2.72 2.82 -1.44
C TYR A 81 3.62 3.98 -1.89
N PHE A 82 4.10 3.94 -3.14
CA PHE A 82 4.90 5.01 -3.69
C PHE A 82 4.11 6.32 -3.83
N GLY A 83 2.86 6.23 -4.27
CA GLY A 83 1.93 7.37 -4.33
C GLY A 83 1.68 7.97 -2.95
N GLU A 84 1.38 7.14 -1.96
CA GLU A 84 1.17 7.56 -0.57
C GLU A 84 2.39 8.30 -0.01
N TRP A 85 3.58 7.72 -0.17
CA TRP A 85 4.81 8.38 0.23
C TRP A 85 4.98 9.75 -0.45
N GLN A 86 4.69 9.86 -1.74
CA GLN A 86 4.76 11.13 -2.46
C GLN A 86 3.76 12.17 -1.95
N THR A 87 2.56 11.77 -1.55
CA THR A 87 1.53 12.70 -1.02
C THR A 87 1.93 13.30 0.32
N LEU A 88 2.76 12.60 1.10
CA LEU A 88 3.25 13.07 2.41
C LEU A 88 4.48 13.99 2.32
N LEU A 89 5.17 14.05 1.16
CA LEU A 89 6.39 14.87 1.03
C LEU A 89 6.11 16.38 1.05
N PRO A 90 5.14 16.93 0.30
CA PRO A 90 4.86 18.34 0.30
C PRO A 90 4.13 18.73 1.59
N SER A 91 4.70 19.65 2.35
CA SER A 91 4.08 20.18 3.55
C SER A 91 4.34 21.66 3.71
N GLU A 92 3.33 22.40 4.13
CA GLU A 92 3.40 23.84 4.34
C GLU A 92 3.10 24.19 5.80
N PRO A 93 3.67 25.26 6.33
CA PRO A 93 3.31 25.73 7.67
C PRO A 93 1.83 26.15 7.68
N LEU A 94 1.11 25.78 8.73
CA LEU A 94 -0.27 26.22 8.88
C LEU A 94 -0.31 27.75 9.09
N ILE A 95 -1.02 28.43 8.21
CA ILE A 95 -1.28 29.88 8.37
C ILE A 95 -2.55 30.05 9.20
N GLY A 96 -2.41 30.60 10.39
CA GLY A 96 -3.51 30.81 11.35
C GLY A 96 -3.56 29.77 12.45
N GLU A 97 -4.67 29.75 13.17
CA GLU A 97 -4.90 28.84 14.29
C GLU A 97 -5.64 27.58 13.84
N ALA A 98 -5.24 26.40 14.32
CA ALA A 98 -5.91 25.16 14.01
C ALA A 98 -7.38 25.18 14.46
N CYS A 99 -7.69 25.84 15.59
CA CYS A 99 -9.05 25.96 16.12
C CYS A 99 -10.00 26.73 15.19
N ALA A 100 -9.50 27.61 14.35
CA ALA A 100 -10.34 28.30 13.36
C ALA A 100 -10.86 27.36 12.25
N ARG A 101 -10.26 26.18 12.09
CA ARG A 101 -10.57 25.19 11.06
C ARG A 101 -11.54 24.09 11.51
N VAL A 102 -11.93 24.08 12.79
CA VAL A 102 -12.81 23.03 13.36
C VAL A 102 -14.14 22.91 12.64
N SER A 103 -14.71 24.01 12.15
CA SER A 103 -16.00 24.00 11.44
C SER A 103 -15.91 23.58 9.97
N GLU A 104 -14.70 23.40 9.44
CA GLU A 104 -14.45 23.10 8.02
C GLU A 104 -14.23 21.59 7.75
N GLY A 105 -14.34 20.73 8.76
CA GLY A 105 -14.19 19.27 8.60
C GLY A 105 -12.76 18.79 8.50
N TRP A 106 -11.80 19.55 9.02
CA TRP A 106 -10.39 19.17 8.99
C TRP A 106 -10.09 17.95 9.87
N SER A 107 -9.07 17.20 9.46
CA SER A 107 -8.55 16.04 10.21
C SER A 107 -7.09 16.26 10.59
N VAL A 108 -6.64 15.53 11.59
CA VAL A 108 -5.25 15.54 12.05
C VAL A 108 -4.66 14.16 11.89
N MET A 109 -3.57 14.06 11.17
CA MET A 109 -2.77 12.85 11.07
C MET A 109 -1.90 12.70 12.32
N LEU A 110 -2.15 11.68 13.11
CA LEU A 110 -1.34 11.32 14.29
C LEU A 110 -0.17 10.42 13.88
N LYS A 111 -0.44 9.46 13.02
CA LYS A 111 0.53 8.54 12.40
C LYS A 111 0.08 8.25 10.97
N LEU A 112 0.88 7.49 10.24
CA LEU A 112 0.47 6.93 8.96
C LEU A 112 -0.85 6.13 9.16
N ASP A 113 -1.87 6.40 8.36
CA ASP A 113 -3.21 5.78 8.40
C ASP A 113 -4.04 6.04 9.69
N ASP A 114 -3.56 6.88 10.60
CA ASP A 114 -4.29 7.22 11.81
C ASP A 114 -4.69 8.69 11.79
N PHE A 115 -5.94 8.94 11.38
CA PHE A 115 -6.52 10.27 11.25
C PHE A 115 -7.62 10.47 12.30
N VAL A 116 -7.58 11.58 13.00
CA VAL A 116 -8.63 11.99 13.93
C VAL A 116 -9.26 13.29 13.47
N PRO A 117 -10.59 13.45 13.58
CA PRO A 117 -11.23 14.71 13.25
C PRO A 117 -10.73 15.84 14.16
N LEU A 118 -10.53 17.02 13.59
CA LEU A 118 -10.20 18.23 14.33
C LEU A 118 -11.44 18.73 15.04
N THR A 119 -11.41 18.78 16.37
CA THR A 119 -12.53 19.21 17.22
C THR A 119 -12.15 20.37 18.11
N ALA A 120 -13.13 21.06 18.70
CA ALA A 120 -12.88 22.11 19.66
C ALA A 120 -12.11 21.65 20.92
N GLU A 121 -12.17 20.35 21.21
CA GLU A 121 -11.51 19.76 22.39
C GLU A 121 -10.02 19.47 22.13
N ASN A 122 -9.66 19.13 20.88
CA ASN A 122 -8.29 18.74 20.53
C ASN A 122 -7.51 19.82 19.77
N CYS A 123 -8.18 20.80 19.16
CA CYS A 123 -7.54 21.81 18.30
C CYS A 123 -6.43 22.63 19.01
N ALA A 124 -6.59 22.87 20.31
CA ALA A 124 -5.61 23.62 21.10
C ALA A 124 -4.25 22.88 21.24
N GLN A 125 -4.22 21.57 20.99
CA GLN A 125 -3.00 20.76 21.02
C GLN A 125 -2.15 20.93 19.73
N PHE A 126 -2.77 21.44 18.66
CA PHE A 126 -2.15 21.64 17.35
C PHE A 126 -1.87 23.13 17.12
N GLY A 127 -0.95 23.70 17.92
CA GLY A 127 -0.50 25.09 17.81
C GLY A 127 0.73 25.27 16.88
N GLY A 128 1.22 26.47 16.81
CA GLY A 128 2.36 27.07 16.09
C GLY A 128 3.25 26.32 15.10
N ASP A 129 3.55 25.04 15.35
CA ASP A 129 4.42 24.24 14.49
C ASP A 129 3.65 23.23 13.61
N THR A 130 2.31 23.26 13.67
CA THR A 130 1.48 22.36 12.86
C THR A 130 1.64 22.65 11.37
N ARG A 131 1.70 21.58 10.58
CA ARG A 131 1.87 21.66 9.14
C ARG A 131 0.63 21.17 8.41
N LEU A 132 0.35 21.81 7.30
CA LEU A 132 -0.60 21.33 6.31
C LEU A 132 0.09 20.28 5.45
N VAL A 133 -0.50 19.09 5.30
CA VAL A 133 -0.03 18.07 4.37
C VAL A 133 -0.60 18.40 3.00
N ALA A 134 0.20 19.04 2.14
CA ALA A 134 -0.29 19.60 0.88
C ALA A 134 -0.77 18.53 -0.13
N GLY A 135 -0.36 17.29 0.04
CA GLY A 135 -0.84 16.17 -0.78
C GLY A 135 -2.17 15.57 -0.34
N LEU A 136 -2.71 15.98 0.82
CA LEU A 136 -3.98 15.53 1.36
C LEU A 136 -4.91 16.72 1.58
N GLU A 137 -6.19 16.56 1.27
CA GLU A 137 -7.16 17.63 1.47
C GLU A 137 -7.50 17.74 2.96
N GLN A 138 -7.44 18.97 3.50
CA GLN A 138 -7.86 19.29 4.87
C GLN A 138 -7.20 18.46 5.98
N VAL A 139 -5.92 18.09 5.78
CA VAL A 139 -5.17 17.31 6.76
C VAL A 139 -4.04 18.13 7.37
N LEU A 140 -4.04 18.19 8.70
CA LEU A 140 -2.99 18.75 9.53
C LEU A 140 -2.12 17.63 10.11
N ALA A 141 -0.86 17.93 10.37
CA ALA A 141 0.04 17.02 11.07
C ALA A 141 1.00 17.81 11.97
N SER A 142 1.38 17.22 13.09
CA SER A 142 2.52 17.71 13.85
C SER A 142 3.81 17.41 13.07
N PRO A 143 4.89 18.19 13.23
CA PRO A 143 6.17 17.94 12.55
C PRO A 143 6.71 16.53 12.84
N ALA A 144 6.54 16.06 14.07
CA ALA A 144 6.97 14.72 14.48
C ALA A 144 6.13 13.63 13.82
N GLY A 145 4.79 13.75 13.85
CA GLY A 145 3.88 12.81 13.22
C GLY A 145 4.05 12.74 11.71
N LEU A 146 4.26 13.89 11.06
CA LEU A 146 4.54 13.94 9.62
C LEU A 146 5.86 13.22 9.28
N LEU A 147 6.93 13.46 10.03
CA LEU A 147 8.21 12.80 9.81
C LEU A 147 8.13 11.29 10.05
N GLU A 148 7.39 10.86 11.06
CA GLU A 148 7.15 9.45 11.33
C GLU A 148 6.34 8.81 10.19
N GLY A 149 5.25 9.46 9.74
CA GLY A 149 4.45 9.00 8.59
C GLY A 149 5.28 8.89 7.31
N GLN A 150 6.08 9.90 6.99
CA GLN A 150 6.98 9.86 5.82
C GLN A 150 8.00 8.70 5.88
N ARG A 151 8.53 8.42 7.07
CA ARG A 151 9.47 7.29 7.27
C ARG A 151 8.79 5.95 7.12
N LEU A 152 7.61 5.78 7.69
CA LEU A 152 6.83 4.55 7.58
C LEU A 152 6.44 4.29 6.12
N ALA A 153 5.86 5.28 5.44
CA ALA A 153 5.53 5.16 4.02
C ALA A 153 6.76 4.83 3.15
N LEU A 154 7.94 5.40 3.45
CA LEU A 154 9.18 5.05 2.75
C LEU A 154 9.59 3.60 3.03
N VAL A 155 9.43 3.11 4.25
CA VAL A 155 9.70 1.70 4.61
C VAL A 155 8.81 0.77 3.80
N ASP A 156 7.53 1.09 3.62
CA ASP A 156 6.59 0.29 2.84
C ASP A 156 6.98 0.27 1.35
N VAL A 157 7.40 1.40 0.80
CA VAL A 157 7.97 1.47 -0.57
C VAL A 157 9.20 0.57 -0.71
N ILE A 158 10.15 0.65 0.22
CA ILE A 158 11.39 -0.14 0.18
C ILE A 158 11.06 -1.63 0.33
N ASN A 159 10.18 -1.98 1.25
CA ASN A 159 9.75 -3.35 1.50
C ASN A 159 9.09 -3.94 0.24
N SER A 160 8.13 -3.23 -0.33
CA SER A 160 7.44 -3.67 -1.55
C SER A 160 8.40 -3.77 -2.75
N ALA A 161 9.33 -2.83 -2.92
CA ALA A 161 10.37 -2.91 -3.94
C ALA A 161 11.28 -4.14 -3.77
N ALA A 162 11.68 -4.46 -2.52
CA ALA A 162 12.48 -5.64 -2.22
C ALA A 162 11.74 -6.94 -2.60
N TRP A 163 10.44 -6.99 -2.35
CA TRP A 163 9.61 -8.13 -2.73
C TRP A 163 9.48 -8.26 -4.26
N ILE A 164 9.31 -7.19 -5.00
CA ILE A 164 9.34 -7.23 -6.48
C ILE A 164 10.68 -7.80 -6.98
N LEU A 165 11.80 -7.41 -6.37
CA LEU A 165 13.10 -7.97 -6.70
C LEU A 165 13.15 -9.48 -6.46
N VAL A 166 12.58 -9.97 -5.35
CA VAL A 166 12.49 -11.42 -5.07
C VAL A 166 11.69 -12.13 -6.14
N VAL A 167 10.53 -11.59 -6.58
CA VAL A 167 9.75 -12.18 -7.70
C VAL A 167 10.58 -12.26 -8.97
N ILE A 168 11.29 -11.20 -9.31
CA ILE A 168 12.15 -11.18 -10.52
C ILE A 168 13.24 -12.26 -10.43
N LEU A 169 13.90 -12.40 -9.29
CA LEU A 169 14.93 -13.40 -9.10
C LEU A 169 14.37 -14.83 -9.22
N LEU A 170 13.22 -15.09 -8.61
CA LEU A 170 12.55 -16.39 -8.70
C LEU A 170 12.13 -16.71 -10.14
N GLU A 171 11.61 -15.74 -10.89
CA GLU A 171 11.27 -15.93 -12.31
C GLU A 171 12.50 -16.22 -13.18
N ILE A 172 13.64 -15.58 -12.88
CA ILE A 172 14.89 -15.85 -13.57
C ILE A 172 15.39 -17.27 -13.26
N GLU A 173 15.36 -17.67 -11.99
CA GLU A 173 15.78 -18.99 -11.54
C GLU A 173 14.98 -20.10 -12.24
N VAL A 174 13.66 -20.01 -12.23
CA VAL A 174 12.78 -20.99 -12.91
C VAL A 174 13.11 -21.07 -14.40
N ARG A 175 13.32 -19.94 -15.08
CA ARG A 175 13.65 -19.94 -16.52
C ARG A 175 15.03 -20.52 -16.82
N VAL A 176 15.99 -20.27 -15.94
CA VAL A 176 17.35 -20.83 -16.09
C VAL A 176 17.32 -22.34 -15.88
N LEU A 177 16.70 -22.82 -14.79
CA LEU A 177 16.61 -24.24 -14.48
C LEU A 177 15.88 -25.03 -15.57
N THR A 178 14.77 -24.49 -16.12
CA THR A 178 14.04 -25.15 -17.22
C THR A 178 14.86 -25.22 -18.53
N ARG A 179 15.77 -24.28 -18.75
CA ARG A 179 16.69 -24.33 -19.93
C ARG A 179 17.80 -25.36 -19.76
N TRP A 180 18.33 -25.52 -18.56
CA TRP A 180 19.45 -26.45 -18.29
C TRP A 180 18.98 -27.90 -18.12
N GLY A 181 17.75 -28.12 -17.65
CA GLY A 181 17.14 -29.45 -17.56
C GLY A 181 16.65 -30.03 -18.90
N ALA A 182 16.58 -29.21 -19.96
CA ALA A 182 16.19 -29.59 -21.31
C ALA A 182 17.39 -29.88 -22.26
N ALA A 183 18.63 -29.74 -21.79
CA ALA A 183 19.87 -30.05 -22.49
C ALA A 183 20.48 -31.35 -22.00
#